data_1b1242471bf2765c1a9748b468c4831c
#
_entry.id   1b1242471bf2765c1a9748b468c4831c
#
_cell.length_a   1.000
_cell.length_b   1.000
_cell.length_c   1.000
_cell.angle_alpha   90.00
_cell.angle_beta   90.00
_cell.angle_gamma   90.00
#
_symmetry.space_group_name_H-M   'P 1'
#
loop_
_entity.id
_entity.type
_entity.pdbx_description
1 polymer ?
#
loop_
_entity_poly.entity_id
_entity_poly.type
_entity_poly.pdbx_seq_one_letter_code
_entity_poly.pdbx_strand_id
1 'polypeptide(L)'
;MEVLIALAITAFVSAIAYTSFSTVLSGVESSQVTAERVYQLNRAWMMISRDLEQFVARPVRDEFGELEPALQGGIAARFPLSFTRGGWHNPVGHARSELQRVNYRVEEETLWRDSYPVLDRAGETKTQAVALLEGVQELRVLFLDGPGSVDTVGSSSELDSRSWPENWVLDTSQPGAALNPPLAVELTLQLSDWGEMRRIYALPPL
;
A
#
# COMPACT_ATOMS: atom_id res chain seq x y z
N MET A 1 -1.73 38.70 -57.97
CA MET A 1 -1.37 39.12 -56.60
C MET A 1 -2.38 38.65 -55.54
N GLU A 2 -3.68 38.83 -55.78
CA GLU A 2 -4.74 38.45 -54.81
C GLU A 2 -4.75 36.96 -54.47
N VAL A 3 -4.56 36.07 -55.44
CA VAL A 3 -4.54 34.60 -55.25
C VAL A 3 -3.36 34.18 -54.36
N LEU A 4 -2.18 34.81 -54.49
CA LEU A 4 -1.01 34.49 -53.71
C LEU A 4 -1.21 34.94 -52.23
N ILE A 5 -1.84 36.09 -52.01
CA ILE A 5 -2.14 36.59 -50.68
C ILE A 5 -3.19 35.68 -50.01
N ALA A 6 -4.25 35.29 -50.71
CA ALA A 6 -5.28 34.37 -50.20
C ALA A 6 -4.67 33.01 -49.80
N LEU A 7 -3.76 32.48 -50.64
CA LEU A 7 -3.08 31.21 -50.39
C LEU A 7 -2.12 31.30 -49.17
N ALA A 8 -1.41 32.42 -49.01
CA ALA A 8 -0.56 32.67 -47.86
C ALA A 8 -1.38 32.76 -46.53
N ILE A 9 -2.49 33.47 -46.55
CA ILE A 9 -3.40 33.60 -45.40
C ILE A 9 -3.96 32.20 -45.04
N THR A 10 -4.43 31.44 -46.02
CA THR A 10 -4.98 30.11 -45.78
C THR A 10 -3.93 29.16 -45.19
N ALA A 11 -2.72 29.18 -45.73
CA ALA A 11 -1.62 28.40 -45.20
C ALA A 11 -1.29 28.77 -43.73
N PHE A 12 -1.24 30.07 -43.45
CA PHE A 12 -0.98 30.58 -42.09
C PHE A 12 -2.07 30.17 -41.08
N VAL A 13 -3.34 30.34 -41.44
CA VAL A 13 -4.48 29.92 -40.60
C VAL A 13 -4.47 28.42 -40.37
N SER A 14 -4.21 27.64 -41.42
CA SER A 14 -4.09 26.19 -41.33
C SER A 14 -2.96 25.74 -40.39
N ALA A 15 -1.81 26.42 -40.47
CA ALA A 15 -0.68 26.13 -39.59
C ALA A 15 -1.02 26.44 -38.10
N ILE A 16 -1.67 27.57 -37.83
CA ILE A 16 -2.12 27.91 -36.48
C ILE A 16 -3.17 26.89 -35.97
N ALA A 17 -4.13 26.54 -36.78
CA ALA A 17 -5.14 25.54 -36.42
C ALA A 17 -4.51 24.19 -36.12
N TYR A 18 -3.56 23.74 -36.92
CA TYR A 18 -2.84 22.50 -36.70
C TYR A 18 -2.03 22.52 -35.40
N THR A 19 -1.27 23.56 -35.13
CA THR A 19 -0.48 23.68 -33.91
C THR A 19 -1.36 23.73 -32.66
N SER A 20 -2.47 24.48 -32.73
CA SER A 20 -3.45 24.55 -31.62
C SER A 20 -4.06 23.19 -31.33
N PHE A 21 -4.47 22.45 -32.37
CA PHE A 21 -5.03 21.12 -32.23
C PHE A 21 -4.02 20.10 -31.66
N SER A 22 -2.79 20.13 -32.16
CA SER A 22 -1.70 19.29 -31.65
C SER A 22 -1.42 19.54 -30.16
N THR A 23 -1.43 20.81 -29.72
CA THR A 23 -1.24 21.17 -28.31
C THR A 23 -2.38 20.63 -27.42
N VAL A 24 -3.61 20.72 -27.90
CA VAL A 24 -4.77 20.18 -27.15
C VAL A 24 -4.67 18.66 -27.03
N LEU A 25 -4.32 17.95 -28.12
CA LEU A 25 -4.18 16.49 -28.09
C LEU A 25 -3.10 16.05 -27.11
N SER A 26 -1.93 16.68 -27.14
CA SER A 26 -0.85 16.33 -26.19
C SER A 26 -1.23 16.65 -24.72
N GLY A 27 -2.01 17.71 -24.49
CA GLY A 27 -2.56 18.02 -23.17
C GLY A 27 -3.55 16.96 -22.67
N VAL A 28 -4.42 16.46 -23.54
CA VAL A 28 -5.36 15.37 -23.20
C VAL A 28 -4.61 14.09 -22.88
N GLU A 29 -3.63 13.72 -23.69
CA GLU A 29 -2.82 12.50 -23.47
C GLU A 29 -2.06 12.56 -22.14
N SER A 30 -1.40 13.67 -21.84
CA SER A 30 -0.72 13.88 -20.57
C SER A 30 -1.68 13.79 -19.37
N SER A 31 -2.89 14.36 -19.52
CA SER A 31 -3.92 14.29 -18.47
C SER A 31 -4.42 12.86 -18.25
N GLN A 32 -4.56 12.07 -19.31
CA GLN A 32 -4.97 10.66 -19.22
C GLN A 32 -3.91 9.82 -18.50
N VAL A 33 -2.63 9.98 -18.80
CA VAL A 33 -1.53 9.28 -18.12
C VAL A 33 -1.52 9.60 -16.63
N THR A 34 -1.68 10.88 -16.27
CA THR A 34 -1.73 11.30 -14.88
C THR A 34 -2.96 10.74 -14.17
N ALA A 35 -4.13 10.78 -14.80
CA ALA A 35 -5.36 10.23 -14.23
C ALA A 35 -5.26 8.71 -13.98
N GLU A 36 -4.67 7.96 -14.91
CA GLU A 36 -4.44 6.52 -14.73
C GLU A 36 -3.50 6.25 -13.55
N ARG A 37 -2.43 7.03 -13.41
CA ARG A 37 -1.50 6.89 -12.29
C ARG A 37 -2.17 7.17 -10.94
N VAL A 38 -2.99 8.23 -10.86
CA VAL A 38 -3.81 8.54 -9.67
C VAL A 38 -4.76 7.40 -9.33
N TYR A 39 -5.40 6.81 -10.35
CA TYR A 39 -6.30 5.68 -10.16
C TYR A 39 -5.57 4.46 -9.58
N GLN A 40 -4.40 4.10 -10.12
CA GLN A 40 -3.58 2.99 -9.62
C GLN A 40 -3.16 3.21 -8.16
N LEU A 41 -2.68 4.41 -7.83
CA LEU A 41 -2.33 4.80 -6.46
C LEU A 41 -3.51 4.68 -5.50
N ASN A 42 -4.66 5.23 -5.87
CA ASN A 42 -5.86 5.17 -5.03
C ASN A 42 -6.34 3.72 -4.84
N ARG A 43 -6.29 2.90 -5.89
CA ARG A 43 -6.64 1.48 -5.81
C ARG A 43 -5.72 0.73 -4.83
N ALA A 44 -4.41 0.96 -4.89
CA ALA A 44 -3.45 0.36 -3.97
C ALA A 44 -3.73 0.78 -2.52
N TRP A 45 -3.89 2.06 -2.27
CA TRP A 45 -4.22 2.58 -0.94
C TRP A 45 -5.58 2.08 -0.41
N MET A 46 -6.61 1.98 -1.25
CA MET A 46 -7.89 1.42 -0.85
C MET A 46 -7.78 -0.06 -0.43
N MET A 47 -6.94 -0.84 -1.13
CA MET A 47 -6.70 -2.24 -0.76
C MET A 47 -6.03 -2.33 0.60
N ILE A 48 -4.97 -1.54 0.84
CA ILE A 48 -4.26 -1.48 2.12
C ILE A 48 -5.21 -1.04 3.24
N SER A 49 -5.96 0.06 3.03
CA SER A 49 -6.93 0.56 4.01
C SER A 49 -7.94 -0.50 4.41
N ARG A 50 -8.55 -1.14 3.42
CA ARG A 50 -9.53 -2.21 3.65
C ARG A 50 -8.96 -3.39 4.42
N ASP A 51 -7.71 -3.78 4.12
CA ASP A 51 -7.06 -4.87 4.81
C ASP A 51 -6.79 -4.54 6.28
N LEU A 52 -6.30 -3.31 6.57
CA LEU A 52 -6.01 -2.85 7.93
C LEU A 52 -7.29 -2.59 8.75
N GLU A 53 -8.34 -2.04 8.14
CA GLU A 53 -9.65 -1.86 8.78
C GLU A 53 -10.29 -3.20 9.20
N GLN A 54 -9.93 -4.27 8.51
CA GLN A 54 -10.40 -5.63 8.82
C GLN A 54 -9.37 -6.45 9.61
N PHE A 55 -8.39 -5.80 10.23
CA PHE A 55 -7.43 -6.45 11.10
C PHE A 55 -8.14 -7.25 12.20
N VAL A 56 -7.62 -8.45 12.48
CA VAL A 56 -8.09 -9.33 13.55
C VAL A 56 -6.89 -9.82 14.36
N ALA A 57 -6.96 -9.69 15.66
CA ALA A 57 -5.89 -10.08 16.58
C ALA A 57 -5.81 -11.62 16.73
N ARG A 58 -5.61 -12.33 15.63
CA ARG A 58 -5.50 -13.80 15.56
C ARG A 58 -4.08 -14.19 15.13
N PRO A 59 -3.23 -14.68 16.08
CA PRO A 59 -1.94 -15.27 15.75
C PRO A 59 -2.12 -16.49 14.83
N VAL A 60 -1.11 -16.80 14.04
CA VAL A 60 -1.12 -17.96 13.11
C VAL A 60 0.13 -18.80 13.32
N ARG A 61 0.16 -20.00 12.73
CA ARG A 61 1.39 -20.79 12.63
C ARG A 61 1.98 -20.71 11.25
N ASP A 62 3.30 -20.53 11.22
CA ASP A 62 4.06 -20.52 9.97
C ASP A 62 4.25 -21.93 9.39
N GLU A 63 4.99 -22.04 8.32
CA GLU A 63 5.31 -23.30 7.63
C GLU A 63 6.17 -24.27 8.45
N PHE A 64 6.78 -23.79 9.53
CA PHE A 64 7.61 -24.59 10.46
C PHE A 64 6.86 -24.94 11.76
N GLY A 65 5.61 -24.43 11.90
CA GLY A 65 4.78 -24.62 13.09
C GLY A 65 5.04 -23.58 14.18
N GLU A 66 5.92 -22.62 13.93
CA GLU A 66 6.22 -21.53 14.86
C GLU A 66 5.08 -20.51 14.92
N LEU A 67 4.91 -19.88 16.08
CA LEU A 67 3.85 -18.90 16.29
C LEU A 67 4.24 -17.56 15.68
N GLU A 68 3.45 -17.11 14.69
CA GLU A 68 3.51 -15.74 14.19
C GLU A 68 2.46 -14.87 14.87
N PRO A 69 2.83 -13.68 15.39
CA PRO A 69 1.89 -12.73 15.96
C PRO A 69 0.79 -12.33 14.95
N ALA A 70 -0.33 -11.84 15.49
CA ALA A 70 -1.44 -11.35 14.70
C ALA A 70 -1.04 -10.24 13.71
N LEU A 71 -0.08 -9.39 14.12
CA LEU A 71 0.59 -8.41 13.29
C LEU A 71 2.06 -8.39 13.63
N GLN A 72 2.90 -8.33 12.60
CA GLN A 72 4.33 -8.10 12.72
C GLN A 72 4.84 -7.36 11.47
N GLY A 73 5.96 -6.68 11.59
CA GLY A 73 6.55 -5.96 10.48
C GLY A 73 7.79 -5.18 10.84
N GLY A 74 8.28 -4.40 9.88
CA GLY A 74 9.47 -3.58 9.98
C GLY A 74 10.69 -4.19 9.34
N ILE A 75 11.84 -3.54 9.51
CA ILE A 75 13.10 -3.88 8.84
C ILE A 75 13.64 -5.25 9.30
N ALA A 76 13.42 -5.59 10.58
CA ALA A 76 13.87 -6.87 11.16
C ALA A 76 12.92 -8.04 10.87
N ALA A 77 11.75 -7.79 10.33
CA ALA A 77 10.78 -8.82 9.97
C ALA A 77 11.03 -9.40 8.58
N ARG A 78 10.50 -10.60 8.33
CA ARG A 78 10.54 -11.22 7.00
C ARG A 78 9.85 -10.38 5.92
N PHE A 79 8.77 -9.69 6.30
CA PHE A 79 8.02 -8.79 5.45
C PHE A 79 7.86 -7.43 6.13
N PRO A 80 7.90 -6.31 5.39
CA PRO A 80 7.66 -4.99 5.95
C PRO A 80 6.36 -4.89 6.75
N LEU A 81 5.33 -5.62 6.33
CA LEU A 81 4.06 -5.71 7.06
C LEU A 81 3.39 -7.05 6.80
N SER A 82 2.99 -7.73 7.87
CA SER A 82 2.28 -9.01 7.83
C SER A 82 1.24 -9.06 8.93
N PHE A 83 -0.02 -9.38 8.62
CA PHE A 83 -1.08 -9.44 9.60
C PHE A 83 -2.23 -10.34 9.19
N THR A 84 -3.05 -10.71 10.19
CA THR A 84 -4.29 -11.45 9.99
C THR A 84 -5.46 -10.48 9.82
N ARG A 85 -6.28 -10.70 8.80
CA ARG A 85 -7.49 -9.92 8.56
C ARG A 85 -8.72 -10.81 8.44
N GLY A 86 -9.89 -10.22 8.70
CA GLY A 86 -11.19 -10.79 8.42
C GLY A 86 -11.73 -10.44 7.02
N GLY A 87 -13.02 -10.68 6.84
CA GLY A 87 -13.74 -10.21 5.65
C GLY A 87 -13.43 -10.98 4.36
N TRP A 88 -12.82 -12.17 4.45
CA TRP A 88 -12.69 -13.05 3.31
C TRP A 88 -14.00 -13.80 3.09
N HIS A 89 -14.95 -13.11 2.47
CA HIS A 89 -16.32 -13.55 2.29
C HIS A 89 -16.42 -14.94 1.65
N ASN A 90 -17.25 -15.83 2.24
CA ASN A 90 -17.40 -17.22 1.82
C ASN A 90 -18.88 -17.57 1.54
N PRO A 91 -19.47 -16.98 0.48
CA PRO A 91 -20.90 -17.10 0.20
C PRO A 91 -21.33 -18.53 -0.16
N VAL A 92 -20.39 -19.36 -0.64
CA VAL A 92 -20.64 -20.73 -1.11
C VAL A 92 -20.38 -21.75 0.00
N GLY A 93 -19.91 -21.31 1.18
CA GLY A 93 -19.66 -22.18 2.32
C GLY A 93 -18.53 -23.19 2.11
N HIS A 94 -17.47 -22.81 1.37
CA HIS A 94 -16.28 -23.64 1.27
C HIS A 94 -15.69 -23.95 2.64
N ALA A 95 -15.07 -25.10 2.82
CA ALA A 95 -14.41 -25.51 4.06
C ALA A 95 -13.08 -24.73 4.26
N ARG A 96 -13.16 -23.41 4.47
CA ARG A 96 -12.05 -22.50 4.75
C ARG A 96 -12.44 -21.43 5.75
N SER A 97 -11.45 -20.84 6.39
CA SER A 97 -11.66 -19.68 7.28
C SER A 97 -12.14 -18.45 6.49
N GLU A 98 -12.89 -17.58 7.17
CA GLU A 98 -13.18 -16.20 6.72
C GLU A 98 -12.04 -15.23 7.07
N LEU A 99 -11.06 -15.71 7.82
CA LEU A 99 -9.82 -14.98 8.12
C LEU A 99 -8.76 -15.33 7.08
N GLN A 100 -7.88 -14.37 6.82
CA GLN A 100 -6.79 -14.50 5.87
C GLN A 100 -5.51 -13.88 6.41
N ARG A 101 -4.37 -14.53 6.26
CA ARG A 101 -3.06 -13.92 6.47
C ARG A 101 -2.63 -13.20 5.22
N VAL A 102 -2.19 -11.93 5.37
CA VAL A 102 -1.71 -11.10 4.27
C VAL A 102 -0.34 -10.55 4.60
N ASN A 103 0.51 -10.42 3.58
CA ASN A 103 1.81 -9.78 3.65
C ASN A 103 1.92 -8.72 2.57
N TYR A 104 2.62 -7.64 2.89
CA TYR A 104 3.00 -6.59 1.95
C TYR A 104 4.51 -6.59 1.81
N ARG A 105 5.00 -6.57 0.58
CA ARG A 105 6.44 -6.51 0.25
C ARG A 105 6.67 -5.69 -1.00
N VAL A 106 7.89 -5.19 -1.14
CA VAL A 106 8.37 -4.56 -2.38
C VAL A 106 9.40 -5.48 -3.02
N GLU A 107 9.21 -5.80 -4.28
CA GLU A 107 10.11 -6.61 -5.08
C GLU A 107 10.08 -6.09 -6.52
N GLU A 108 11.26 -5.88 -7.12
CA GLU A 108 11.40 -5.33 -8.47
C GLU A 108 10.59 -4.03 -8.69
N GLU A 109 10.76 -3.08 -7.77
CA GLU A 109 10.04 -1.79 -7.74
C GLU A 109 8.51 -1.91 -7.80
N THR A 110 7.98 -3.04 -7.37
CA THR A 110 6.53 -3.30 -7.34
C THR A 110 6.10 -3.63 -5.92
N LEU A 111 5.02 -2.98 -5.48
CA LEU A 111 4.35 -3.32 -4.22
C LEU A 111 3.45 -4.54 -4.46
N TRP A 112 3.77 -5.62 -3.78
CA TRP A 112 3.02 -6.86 -3.81
C TRP A 112 2.19 -7.04 -2.55
N ARG A 113 1.03 -7.64 -2.73
CA ARG A 113 0.19 -8.19 -1.66
C ARG A 113 0.11 -9.69 -1.82
N ASP A 114 0.69 -10.40 -0.87
CA ASP A 114 0.59 -11.85 -0.79
C ASP A 114 -0.53 -12.24 0.18
N SER A 115 -1.28 -13.26 -0.15
CA SER A 115 -2.32 -13.82 0.72
C SER A 115 -2.23 -15.33 0.76
N TYR A 116 -2.57 -15.90 1.91
CA TYR A 116 -2.56 -17.35 2.10
C TYR A 116 -3.98 -17.93 2.09
N PRO A 117 -4.19 -19.10 1.46
CA PRO A 117 -5.50 -19.76 1.42
C PRO A 117 -5.88 -20.38 2.76
N VAL A 118 -4.92 -20.55 3.68
CA VAL A 118 -5.09 -21.09 5.03
C VAL A 118 -4.33 -20.23 6.02
N LEU A 119 -4.80 -20.19 7.27
CA LEU A 119 -4.16 -19.39 8.33
C LEU A 119 -2.90 -20.07 8.86
N ASP A 120 -3.05 -21.31 9.33
CA ASP A 120 -1.94 -22.10 9.84
C ASP A 120 -1.34 -22.86 8.65
N ARG A 121 -0.11 -22.53 8.30
CA ARG A 121 0.53 -22.95 7.06
C ARG A 121 1.27 -24.27 7.23
N ALA A 122 1.33 -25.02 6.14
CA ALA A 122 2.24 -26.16 5.96
C ALA A 122 3.32 -25.76 4.96
N GLY A 123 4.44 -26.50 4.93
CA GLY A 123 5.60 -26.17 4.06
C GLY A 123 5.28 -26.05 2.55
N GLU A 124 4.18 -26.68 2.10
CA GLU A 124 3.71 -26.64 0.70
C GLU A 124 2.68 -25.53 0.43
N THR A 125 2.30 -24.74 1.43
CA THR A 125 1.28 -23.68 1.27
C THR A 125 1.80 -22.58 0.36
N LYS A 126 1.21 -22.47 -0.83
CA LYS A 126 1.54 -21.41 -1.80
C LYS A 126 0.76 -20.15 -1.52
N THR A 127 1.42 -19.00 -1.62
CA THR A 127 0.80 -17.69 -1.58
C THR A 127 0.11 -17.35 -2.90
N GLN A 128 -0.92 -16.50 -2.81
CA GLN A 128 -1.49 -15.81 -3.95
C GLN A 128 -0.94 -14.38 -3.93
N ALA A 129 -0.04 -14.07 -4.84
CA ALA A 129 0.58 -12.75 -4.98
C ALA A 129 -0.21 -11.91 -5.99
N VAL A 130 -0.48 -10.65 -5.61
CA VAL A 130 -1.14 -9.65 -6.48
C VAL A 130 -0.27 -8.40 -6.50
N ALA A 131 0.13 -7.97 -7.69
CA ALA A 131 0.80 -6.68 -7.89
C ALA A 131 -0.22 -5.55 -7.67
N LEU A 132 0.08 -4.66 -6.73
CA LEU A 132 -0.79 -3.54 -6.39
C LEU A 132 -0.38 -2.25 -7.09
N LEU A 133 0.91 -1.95 -7.11
CA LEU A 133 1.44 -0.68 -7.61
C LEU A 133 2.88 -0.87 -8.10
N GLU A 134 3.16 -0.41 -9.30
CA GLU A 134 4.51 -0.33 -9.87
C GLU A 134 5.19 1.00 -9.51
N GLY A 135 6.53 1.06 -9.64
CA GLY A 135 7.34 2.23 -9.34
C GLY A 135 7.46 2.52 -7.84
N VAL A 136 7.35 1.49 -7.00
CA VAL A 136 7.54 1.59 -5.54
C VAL A 136 8.96 1.13 -5.21
N GLN A 137 9.78 2.06 -4.72
CA GLN A 137 11.17 1.79 -4.33
C GLN A 137 11.26 1.17 -2.94
N GLU A 138 10.42 1.65 -2.01
CA GLU A 138 10.44 1.22 -0.61
C GLU A 138 9.04 1.28 0.02
N LEU A 139 8.74 0.34 0.89
CA LEU A 139 7.65 0.38 1.85
C LEU A 139 8.24 0.42 3.25
N ARG A 140 8.11 1.55 3.95
CA ARG A 140 8.47 1.70 5.35
C ARG A 140 7.23 1.68 6.22
N VAL A 141 7.35 1.04 7.39
CA VAL A 141 6.26 0.91 8.34
C VAL A 141 6.75 1.32 9.72
N LEU A 142 5.99 2.18 10.41
CA LEU A 142 6.19 2.55 11.79
C LEU A 142 4.98 2.11 12.61
N PHE A 143 5.19 1.84 13.90
CA PHE A 143 4.18 1.24 14.76
C PHE A 143 3.94 2.10 16.00
N LEU A 144 2.70 2.44 16.28
CA LEU A 144 2.33 3.14 17.52
C LEU A 144 2.08 2.11 18.63
N ASP A 145 2.97 2.04 19.59
CA ASP A 145 2.95 1.06 20.69
C ASP A 145 1.94 1.40 21.79
N GLY A 146 1.65 2.67 22.00
CA GLY A 146 0.75 3.09 23.08
C GLY A 146 0.32 4.55 22.98
N PRO A 147 -0.69 4.96 23.77
CA PRO A 147 -1.19 6.33 23.74
C PRO A 147 -0.16 7.36 24.23
N GLY A 148 0.85 6.93 25.00
CA GLY A 148 1.94 7.79 25.46
C GLY A 148 2.93 8.21 24.38
N SER A 149 2.91 7.53 23.21
CA SER A 149 3.75 7.85 22.05
C SER A 149 3.01 8.70 21.00
N VAL A 150 1.85 9.25 21.37
CA VAL A 150 1.08 10.15 20.49
C VAL A 150 1.53 11.58 20.73
N ASP A 151 2.36 12.08 19.84
CA ASP A 151 2.82 13.46 19.80
C ASP A 151 2.31 14.16 18.55
N THR A 152 2.36 15.50 18.54
CA THR A 152 2.01 16.32 17.37
C THR A 152 3.20 17.18 16.95
N VAL A 153 3.29 17.46 15.64
CA VAL A 153 4.36 18.32 15.10
C VAL A 153 4.10 19.78 15.51
N GLY A 154 4.78 20.23 16.55
CA GLY A 154 4.68 21.61 17.04
C GLY A 154 3.24 21.96 17.44
N SER A 155 2.67 23.02 16.84
CA SER A 155 1.29 23.47 17.07
C SER A 155 0.29 22.95 16.04
N SER A 156 0.70 22.04 15.16
CA SER A 156 -0.18 21.43 14.15
C SER A 156 -0.99 20.28 14.75
N SER A 157 -2.05 19.88 14.05
CA SER A 157 -2.80 18.64 14.35
C SER A 157 -2.18 17.40 13.70
N GLU A 158 -1.04 17.53 13.04
CA GLU A 158 -0.34 16.44 12.39
C GLU A 158 0.38 15.58 13.43
N LEU A 159 0.20 14.26 13.36
CA LEU A 159 0.87 13.31 14.24
C LEU A 159 2.37 13.23 13.94
N ASP A 160 3.17 13.29 15.00
CA ASP A 160 4.61 13.09 14.93
C ASP A 160 4.95 11.61 15.16
N SER A 161 5.27 10.92 14.09
CA SER A 161 5.62 9.49 14.12
C SER A 161 7.12 9.21 14.21
N ARG A 162 7.97 10.24 14.33
CA ARG A 162 9.44 10.07 14.35
C ARG A 162 9.95 9.24 15.52
N SER A 163 9.21 9.17 16.60
CA SER A 163 9.53 8.37 17.78
C SER A 163 8.95 6.94 17.72
N TRP A 164 8.14 6.63 16.71
CA TRP A 164 7.50 5.32 16.62
C TRP A 164 8.51 4.25 16.24
N PRO A 165 8.44 3.04 16.86
CA PRO A 165 9.29 1.90 16.50
C PRO A 165 9.21 1.54 15.01
N GLU A 166 10.38 1.23 14.43
CA GLU A 166 10.49 0.75 13.05
C GLU A 166 10.34 -0.77 12.94
N ASN A 167 10.26 -1.46 14.06
CA ASN A 167 10.15 -2.91 14.12
C ASN A 167 9.05 -3.33 15.10
N TRP A 168 8.23 -4.27 14.66
CA TRP A 168 7.20 -4.92 15.47
C TRP A 168 7.32 -6.42 15.30
N VAL A 169 8.24 -7.02 16.04
CA VAL A 169 8.59 -8.44 15.95
C VAL A 169 8.54 -9.09 17.33
N LEU A 170 8.17 -10.36 17.38
CA LEU A 170 8.14 -11.13 18.61
C LEU A 170 9.59 -11.38 19.07
N ASP A 171 9.86 -11.10 20.35
CA ASP A 171 11.11 -11.50 20.97
C ASP A 171 11.04 -13.00 21.34
N THR A 172 11.57 -13.82 20.47
CA THR A 172 11.60 -15.29 20.64
C THR A 172 12.56 -15.77 21.72
N SER A 173 13.40 -14.87 22.27
CA SER A 173 14.33 -15.22 23.37
C SER A 173 13.58 -15.43 24.69
N GLN A 174 12.36 -14.94 24.81
CA GLN A 174 11.54 -15.04 26.02
C GLN A 174 10.46 -16.11 25.86
N PRO A 175 10.50 -17.22 26.58
CA PRO A 175 9.46 -18.24 26.52
C PRO A 175 8.09 -17.68 26.94
N GLY A 176 7.08 -17.88 26.08
CA GLY A 176 5.72 -17.40 26.32
C GLY A 176 5.52 -15.92 26.03
N ALA A 177 6.49 -15.26 25.40
CA ALA A 177 6.31 -13.88 24.93
C ALA A 177 5.10 -13.80 23.98
N ALA A 178 4.27 -12.77 24.19
CA ALA A 178 3.16 -12.44 23.31
C ALA A 178 3.38 -11.03 22.79
N LEU A 179 3.17 -10.82 21.52
CA LEU A 179 3.22 -9.51 20.90
C LEU A 179 1.81 -9.00 20.68
N ASN A 180 1.42 -8.01 21.50
CA ASN A 180 0.15 -7.33 21.29
C ASN A 180 0.20 -6.52 20.00
N PRO A 181 -0.91 -6.34 19.29
CA PRO A 181 -0.95 -5.46 18.13
C PRO A 181 -0.66 -4.00 18.52
N PRO A 182 -0.04 -3.20 17.65
CA PRO A 182 0.11 -1.77 17.88
C PRO A 182 -1.26 -1.07 17.81
N LEU A 183 -1.37 0.15 18.31
CA LEU A 183 -2.60 0.96 18.22
C LEU A 183 -2.83 1.51 16.82
N ALA A 184 -1.75 1.83 16.13
CA ALA A 184 -1.78 2.32 14.76
C ALA A 184 -0.52 1.89 14.02
N VAL A 185 -0.59 1.93 12.70
CA VAL A 185 0.55 1.77 11.81
C VAL A 185 0.64 2.97 10.88
N GLU A 186 1.84 3.46 10.66
CA GLU A 186 2.13 4.41 9.60
C GLU A 186 2.78 3.67 8.44
N LEU A 187 2.26 3.88 7.25
CA LEU A 187 2.80 3.34 6.01
C LEU A 187 3.34 4.47 5.16
N THR A 188 4.58 4.36 4.77
CA THR A 188 5.25 5.29 3.85
C THR A 188 5.68 4.52 2.60
N LEU A 189 5.15 4.92 1.45
CA LEU A 189 5.57 4.44 0.13
C LEU A 189 6.51 5.48 -0.48
N GLN A 190 7.73 5.06 -0.82
CA GLN A 190 8.64 5.84 -1.64
C GLN A 190 8.41 5.48 -3.10
N LEU A 191 7.91 6.43 -3.86
CA LEU A 191 7.61 6.27 -5.29
C LEU A 191 8.72 6.89 -6.14
N SER A 192 8.99 6.29 -7.30
CA SER A 192 9.98 6.79 -8.26
C SER A 192 9.57 8.08 -8.95
N ASP A 193 8.25 8.33 -9.07
CA ASP A 193 7.66 9.44 -9.81
C ASP A 193 7.06 10.54 -8.93
N TRP A 194 6.43 10.19 -7.80
CA TRP A 194 5.71 11.12 -6.93
C TRP A 194 6.35 11.32 -5.56
N GLY A 195 7.52 10.70 -5.32
CA GLY A 195 8.24 10.82 -4.06
C GLY A 195 7.55 10.08 -2.91
N GLU A 196 7.62 10.64 -1.71
CA GLU A 196 7.13 10.01 -0.50
C GLU A 196 5.63 10.24 -0.30
N MET A 197 4.89 9.16 -0.05
CA MET A 197 3.47 9.19 0.30
C MET A 197 3.24 8.46 1.61
N ARG A 198 2.72 9.18 2.62
CA ARG A 198 2.52 8.70 3.98
C ARG A 198 1.04 8.59 4.32
N ARG A 199 0.64 7.52 5.01
CA ARG A 199 -0.69 7.36 5.60
C ARG A 199 -0.61 6.65 6.95
N ILE A 200 -1.45 7.09 7.90
CA ILE A 200 -1.59 6.50 9.23
C ILE A 200 -2.93 5.79 9.32
N TYR A 201 -2.92 4.58 9.87
CA TYR A 201 -4.09 3.75 10.08
C TYR A 201 -4.19 3.34 11.53
N ALA A 202 -5.25 3.75 12.21
CA ALA A 202 -5.60 3.18 13.51
C ALA A 202 -6.10 1.74 13.31
N LEU A 203 -5.63 0.81 14.14
CA LEU A 203 -6.12 -0.55 14.10
C LEU A 203 -7.42 -0.67 14.93
N PRO A 204 -8.34 -1.58 14.54
CA PRO A 204 -9.53 -1.86 15.34
C PRO A 204 -9.14 -2.24 16.77
N PRO A 205 -9.87 -1.77 17.77
CA PRO A 205 -9.64 -2.16 19.16
C PRO A 205 -9.86 -3.67 19.35
N LEU A 206 -9.11 -4.26 20.27
CA LEU A 206 -9.19 -5.69 20.63
C LEU A 206 -10.48 -6.02 21.37
#